data_1b959672acbabf82b8838b40ec0266c4
#
_entry.id   1b959672acbabf82b8838b40ec0266c4
#
_cell.length_a   1.000
_cell.length_b   1.000
_cell.length_c   1.000
_cell.angle_alpha   90.00
_cell.angle_beta   90.00
_cell.angle_gamma   90.00
#
_symmetry.space_group_name_H-M   'P 1'
#
loop_
_entity.id
_entity.type
_entity.pdbx_description
1 polymer ?
#
loop_
_entity_poly.entity_id
_entity_poly.type
_entity_poly.pdbx_seq_one_letter_code
_entity_poly.pdbx_strand_id
1 'polypeptide(L)'
;MSKENIFSSRGIPSKKAKSNYFTGKVIAKDISAAIKPKNEKIYHVTFKCGTKTKLHFHSGGQTLIVTKGNGSLSVYRKLSTSKTNFKIKKTKTINLRVGDCVYIPAKTLHMHGAATKKTDFAHIAINSFPKNNVEPTTKWYESDFQTKVTQRLK
;
A
#
# COMPACT_ATOMS: atom_id res chain seq x y z
N MET A 1 11.79 17.48 18.39
CA MET A 1 11.75 15.99 18.28
C MET A 1 10.39 15.48 18.74
N SER A 2 9.73 14.61 18.00
CA SER A 2 8.41 14.05 18.30
C SER A 2 8.45 12.52 18.32
N LYS A 3 7.55 11.90 19.10
CA LYS A 3 7.51 10.45 19.31
C LYS A 3 6.06 9.95 19.22
N GLU A 4 5.86 8.82 18.56
CA GLU A 4 4.58 8.11 18.52
C GLU A 4 4.82 6.60 18.62
N ASN A 5 3.91 5.89 19.28
CA ASN A 5 3.94 4.42 19.35
C ASN A 5 2.84 3.85 18.45
N ILE A 6 3.23 3.13 17.40
CA ILE A 6 2.31 2.61 16.38
C ILE A 6 1.33 1.56 16.92
N PHE A 7 1.65 0.88 18.01
CA PHE A 7 0.80 -0.16 18.61
C PHE A 7 -0.19 0.41 19.62
N SER A 8 0.22 1.40 20.43
CA SER A 8 -0.61 2.05 21.44
C SER A 8 -1.31 3.30 20.92
N SER A 9 -0.84 3.87 19.82
CA SER A 9 -1.44 5.05 19.20
C SER A 9 -2.89 4.77 18.79
N ARG A 10 -3.80 5.60 19.27
CA ARG A 10 -5.16 5.63 18.72
C ARG A 10 -5.18 6.11 17.28
N GLY A 11 -4.09 6.74 16.82
CA GLY A 11 -3.80 7.17 15.47
C GLY A 11 -4.92 8.00 14.84
N ILE A 12 -4.56 8.95 14.02
CA ILE A 12 -5.54 9.65 13.19
C ILE A 12 -5.91 8.71 12.05
N PRO A 13 -7.20 8.33 11.85
CA PRO A 13 -7.60 7.54 10.71
C PRO A 13 -7.13 8.18 9.41
N SER A 14 -6.50 7.42 8.53
CA SER A 14 -6.06 7.94 7.25
C SER A 14 -7.27 8.26 6.35
N LYS A 15 -7.50 9.53 6.09
CA LYS A 15 -8.54 10.00 5.16
C LYS A 15 -8.31 9.54 3.71
N LYS A 16 -7.08 9.11 3.39
CA LYS A 16 -6.69 8.60 2.05
C LYS A 16 -6.99 7.12 1.85
N ALA A 17 -7.28 6.38 2.92
CA ALA A 17 -7.61 4.95 2.87
C ALA A 17 -9.11 4.74 2.64
N LYS A 18 -9.60 5.05 1.44
CA LYS A 18 -11.00 4.84 1.06
C LYS A 18 -11.31 3.34 0.98
N SER A 19 -12.51 2.93 1.41
CA SER A 19 -12.91 1.52 1.42
C SER A 19 -12.85 0.84 0.06
N ASN A 20 -13.15 1.57 -1.03
CA ASN A 20 -13.10 1.05 -2.39
C ASN A 20 -11.66 0.77 -2.91
N TYR A 21 -10.62 1.13 -2.16
CA TYR A 21 -9.22 0.82 -2.49
C TYR A 21 -8.75 -0.55 -1.97
N PHE A 22 -9.62 -1.26 -1.26
CA PHE A 22 -9.31 -2.54 -0.63
C PHE A 22 -10.36 -3.61 -0.95
N THR A 23 -9.97 -4.87 -0.84
CA THR A 23 -10.87 -6.02 -1.04
C THR A 23 -11.69 -6.36 0.20
N GLY A 24 -11.44 -5.70 1.32
CA GLY A 24 -12.11 -5.93 2.60
C GLY A 24 -11.73 -4.86 3.62
N LYS A 25 -11.85 -5.20 4.90
CA LYS A 25 -11.62 -4.24 6.00
C LYS A 25 -10.13 -3.99 6.23
N VAL A 26 -9.76 -2.70 6.22
CA VAL A 26 -8.42 -2.20 6.54
C VAL A 26 -8.53 -1.11 7.61
N ILE A 27 -7.59 -1.12 8.54
CA ILE A 27 -7.41 -0.05 9.53
C ILE A 27 -6.09 0.64 9.20
N ALA A 28 -6.13 1.87 8.72
CA ALA A 28 -4.96 2.68 8.40
C ALA A 28 -4.85 3.87 9.34
N LYS A 29 -3.73 3.96 10.04
CA LYS A 29 -3.39 5.06 10.95
C LYS A 29 -2.33 5.94 10.28
N ASP A 30 -2.56 7.25 10.26
CA ASP A 30 -1.59 8.23 9.78
C ASP A 30 -0.65 8.62 10.93
N ILE A 31 0.54 8.03 10.94
CA ILE A 31 1.58 8.31 11.94
C ILE A 31 2.24 9.67 11.66
N SER A 32 2.32 10.06 10.38
CA SER A 32 2.91 11.35 9.98
C SER A 32 2.17 12.54 10.56
N ALA A 33 0.87 12.42 10.80
CA ALA A 33 0.07 13.48 11.42
C ALA A 33 0.55 13.83 12.84
N ALA A 34 1.09 12.83 13.56
CA ALA A 34 1.62 13.01 14.92
C ALA A 34 3.08 13.48 14.92
N ILE A 35 3.96 12.87 14.12
CA ILE A 35 5.41 13.11 14.19
C ILE A 35 5.94 14.09 13.14
N LYS A 36 5.16 14.38 12.11
CA LYS A 36 5.41 15.39 11.06
C LYS A 36 6.80 15.26 10.38
N PRO A 37 7.16 14.08 9.84
CA PRO A 37 8.45 13.89 9.17
C PRO A 37 8.51 14.73 7.90
N LYS A 38 9.72 15.15 7.53
CA LYS A 38 9.94 15.90 6.30
C LYS A 38 10.04 14.94 5.11
N ASN A 39 9.30 15.25 4.03
CA ASN A 39 9.35 14.51 2.76
C ASN A 39 8.98 13.01 2.83
N GLU A 40 8.20 12.63 3.83
CA GLU A 40 7.68 11.29 4.01
C GLU A 40 6.25 11.31 4.55
N LYS A 41 5.47 10.30 4.17
CA LYS A 41 4.21 9.95 4.83
C LYS A 41 4.33 8.55 5.41
N ILE A 42 4.02 8.40 6.68
CA ILE A 42 4.15 7.15 7.42
C ILE A 42 2.78 6.70 7.90
N TYR A 43 2.42 5.47 7.56
CA TYR A 43 1.17 4.84 7.97
C TYR A 43 1.43 3.51 8.66
N HIS A 44 0.60 3.16 9.64
CA HIS A 44 0.48 1.80 10.14
C HIS A 44 -0.83 1.21 9.62
N VAL A 45 -0.74 0.16 8.82
CA VAL A 45 -1.88 -0.42 8.09
C VAL A 45 -2.08 -1.86 8.51
N THR A 46 -3.29 -2.16 8.99
CA THR A 46 -3.73 -3.52 9.35
C THR A 46 -4.77 -4.00 8.37
N PHE A 47 -4.46 -5.08 7.67
CA PHE A 47 -5.35 -5.79 6.77
C PHE A 47 -6.03 -6.91 7.56
N LYS A 48 -7.36 -6.90 7.65
CA LYS A 48 -8.12 -8.00 8.23
C LYS A 48 -8.03 -9.24 7.36
N CYS A 49 -8.26 -10.40 7.94
CA CYS A 49 -8.05 -11.72 7.32
C CYS A 49 -8.37 -11.77 5.81
N GLY A 50 -7.38 -12.05 4.99
CA GLY A 50 -7.48 -12.15 3.53
C GLY A 50 -7.60 -10.84 2.76
N THR A 51 -7.71 -9.70 3.44
CA THR A 51 -7.83 -8.40 2.80
C THR A 51 -6.54 -7.97 2.12
N LYS A 52 -6.67 -7.37 0.96
CA LYS A 52 -5.56 -6.84 0.14
C LYS A 52 -5.90 -5.45 -0.38
N THR A 53 -4.86 -4.71 -0.78
CA THR A 53 -5.08 -3.51 -1.60
C THR A 53 -5.59 -3.92 -2.98
N LYS A 54 -6.32 -3.03 -3.61
CA LYS A 54 -6.48 -3.09 -5.07
C LYS A 54 -5.18 -2.69 -5.76
N LEU A 55 -5.14 -2.86 -7.07
CA LEU A 55 -3.97 -2.53 -7.86
C LEU A 55 -3.70 -1.03 -7.82
N HIS A 56 -2.47 -0.63 -7.57
CA HIS A 56 -2.12 0.79 -7.48
C HIS A 56 -0.63 1.04 -7.72
N PHE A 57 -0.28 2.31 -7.87
CA PHE A 57 1.09 2.78 -7.81
C PHE A 57 1.18 4.17 -7.17
N HIS A 58 2.33 4.50 -6.64
CA HIS A 58 2.65 5.80 -6.04
C HIS A 58 3.57 6.61 -6.93
N SER A 59 3.46 7.94 -6.87
CA SER A 59 4.38 8.83 -7.59
C SER A 59 5.79 8.85 -6.99
N GLY A 60 5.94 8.53 -5.70
CA GLY A 60 7.20 8.32 -5.00
C GLY A 60 7.44 6.85 -4.68
N GLY A 61 8.60 6.52 -4.10
CA GLY A 61 8.89 5.18 -3.59
C GLY A 61 8.10 4.85 -2.33
N GLN A 62 7.93 3.56 -2.06
CA GLN A 62 7.30 3.08 -0.83
C GLN A 62 8.15 2.00 -0.16
N THR A 63 8.39 2.15 1.14
CA THR A 63 8.99 1.10 1.96
C THR A 63 7.92 0.47 2.83
N LEU A 64 7.85 -0.86 2.84
CA LEU A 64 6.98 -1.62 3.75
C LEU A 64 7.84 -2.33 4.78
N ILE A 65 7.45 -2.24 6.06
CA ILE A 65 8.08 -2.95 7.17
C ILE A 65 7.00 -3.77 7.86
N VAL A 66 7.10 -5.09 7.82
CA VAL A 66 6.06 -5.99 8.35
C VAL A 66 6.10 -6.04 9.88
N THR A 67 4.97 -5.79 10.51
CA THR A 67 4.82 -5.76 11.98
C THR A 67 3.95 -6.89 12.53
N LYS A 68 3.11 -7.53 11.70
CA LYS A 68 2.23 -8.61 12.13
C LYS A 68 1.87 -9.54 10.98
N GLY A 69 1.82 -10.85 11.26
CA GLY A 69 1.27 -11.87 10.37
C GLY A 69 2.09 -12.14 9.12
N ASN A 70 1.45 -12.76 8.15
CA ASN A 70 2.03 -13.09 6.85
C ASN A 70 1.28 -12.37 5.74
N GLY A 71 2.02 -11.74 4.85
CA GLY A 71 1.50 -11.01 3.71
C GLY A 71 2.10 -11.44 2.39
N SER A 72 1.63 -10.82 1.34
CA SER A 72 2.19 -10.95 0.00
C SER A 72 2.21 -9.60 -0.71
N LEU A 73 3.23 -9.40 -1.54
CA LEU A 73 3.36 -8.29 -2.46
C LEU A 73 3.44 -8.86 -3.88
N SER A 74 2.53 -8.45 -4.75
CA SER A 74 2.55 -8.81 -6.17
C SER A 74 2.84 -7.57 -7.01
N VAL A 75 3.78 -7.71 -7.95
CA VAL A 75 4.19 -6.66 -8.88
C VAL A 75 3.71 -7.00 -10.28
N TYR A 76 3.25 -5.99 -11.00
CA TYR A 76 2.67 -6.15 -12.33
C TYR A 76 3.34 -5.23 -13.34
N ARG A 77 3.37 -5.68 -14.58
CA ARG A 77 3.72 -4.88 -15.74
C ARG A 77 2.47 -4.56 -16.56
N LYS A 78 2.34 -3.32 -16.94
CA LYS A 78 1.32 -2.85 -17.88
C LYS A 78 1.75 -3.23 -19.31
N LEU A 79 0.81 -3.77 -20.09
CA LEU A 79 1.07 -4.28 -21.44
C LEU A 79 0.55 -3.36 -22.58
N SER A 80 -0.06 -2.23 -22.23
CA SER A 80 -0.60 -1.29 -23.21
C SER A 80 -0.45 0.16 -22.75
N THR A 81 -0.70 1.13 -23.62
CA THR A 81 -0.55 2.57 -23.35
C THR A 81 -1.77 3.23 -22.73
N SER A 82 -2.95 2.59 -22.75
CA SER A 82 -4.18 3.13 -22.14
C SER A 82 -3.99 3.45 -20.65
N LYS A 83 -4.60 4.53 -20.18
CA LYS A 83 -4.47 4.99 -18.78
C LYS A 83 -5.52 4.42 -17.83
N THR A 84 -6.63 3.91 -18.32
CA THR A 84 -7.79 3.55 -17.51
C THR A 84 -8.28 2.11 -17.70
N ASN A 85 -7.96 1.50 -18.81
CA ASN A 85 -8.32 0.13 -19.16
C ASN A 85 -7.16 -0.49 -19.93
N PHE A 86 -6.47 -1.47 -19.36
CA PHE A 86 -5.27 -2.04 -19.95
C PHE A 86 -5.00 -3.46 -19.47
N LYS A 87 -4.31 -4.22 -20.31
CA LYS A 87 -3.80 -5.55 -19.97
C LYS A 87 -2.61 -5.45 -19.00
N ILE A 88 -2.52 -6.41 -18.12
CA ILE A 88 -1.45 -6.54 -17.13
C ILE A 88 -0.85 -7.94 -17.13
N LYS A 89 0.38 -8.04 -16.69
CA LYS A 89 1.06 -9.31 -16.40
C LYS A 89 1.70 -9.24 -15.03
N LYS A 90 1.37 -10.20 -14.17
CA LYS A 90 2.08 -10.37 -12.89
C LYS A 90 3.52 -10.79 -13.19
N THR A 91 4.48 -10.05 -12.68
CA THR A 91 5.91 -10.31 -12.94
C THR A 91 6.63 -10.89 -11.73
N LYS A 92 6.12 -10.61 -10.51
CA LYS A 92 6.76 -11.04 -9.27
C LYS A 92 5.74 -11.17 -8.15
N THR A 93 5.94 -12.15 -7.28
CA THR A 93 5.26 -12.25 -5.99
C THR A 93 6.31 -12.45 -4.89
N ILE A 94 6.22 -11.67 -3.82
CA ILE A 94 7.11 -11.71 -2.68
C ILE A 94 6.27 -12.06 -1.45
N ASN A 95 6.67 -13.10 -0.71
CA ASN A 95 6.10 -13.41 0.59
C ASN A 95 6.68 -12.46 1.63
N LEU A 96 5.84 -11.97 2.52
CA LEU A 96 6.19 -11.01 3.55
C LEU A 96 5.95 -11.62 4.93
N ARG A 97 6.96 -11.56 5.79
CA ARG A 97 6.91 -12.05 7.18
C ARG A 97 7.28 -10.92 8.14
N VAL A 98 6.92 -11.07 9.40
CA VAL A 98 7.30 -10.10 10.45
C VAL A 98 8.80 -9.86 10.42
N GLY A 99 9.21 -8.59 10.42
CA GLY A 99 10.60 -8.14 10.32
C GLY A 99 11.10 -7.89 8.89
N ASP A 100 10.38 -8.37 7.87
CA ASP A 100 10.75 -8.08 6.48
C ASP A 100 10.60 -6.59 6.18
N CYS A 101 11.56 -6.07 5.42
CA CYS A 101 11.56 -4.72 4.88
C CYS A 101 11.71 -4.81 3.36
N VAL A 102 10.77 -4.22 2.61
CA VAL A 102 10.79 -4.23 1.14
C VAL A 102 10.62 -2.82 0.60
N TYR A 103 11.39 -2.48 -0.43
CA TYR A 103 11.26 -1.21 -1.15
C TYR A 103 10.57 -1.40 -2.50
N ILE A 104 9.55 -0.61 -2.75
CA ILE A 104 8.79 -0.57 -4.00
C ILE A 104 9.14 0.75 -4.70
N PRO A 105 9.84 0.71 -5.86
CA PRO A 105 10.18 1.92 -6.61
C PRO A 105 8.95 2.72 -7.03
N ALA A 106 9.14 4.02 -7.21
CA ALA A 106 8.11 4.92 -7.73
C ALA A 106 7.50 4.36 -9.02
N LYS A 107 6.20 4.57 -9.20
CA LYS A 107 5.42 4.15 -10.38
C LYS A 107 5.33 2.64 -10.62
N THR A 108 5.78 1.80 -9.69
CA THR A 108 5.62 0.34 -9.76
C THR A 108 4.17 -0.04 -9.51
N LEU A 109 3.53 -0.68 -10.49
CA LEU A 109 2.17 -1.20 -10.35
C LEU A 109 2.18 -2.45 -9.47
N HIS A 110 1.46 -2.42 -8.35
CA HIS A 110 1.52 -3.49 -7.36
C HIS A 110 0.23 -3.62 -6.54
N MET A 111 0.14 -4.70 -5.79
CA MET A 111 -0.81 -4.92 -4.70
C MET A 111 -0.12 -5.65 -3.56
N HIS A 112 -0.60 -5.45 -2.35
CA HIS A 112 -0.13 -6.15 -1.17
C HIS A 112 -1.25 -6.33 -0.13
N GLY A 113 -1.04 -7.22 0.82
CA GLY A 113 -1.98 -7.47 1.90
C GLY A 113 -1.80 -8.83 2.54
N ALA A 114 -2.82 -9.31 3.26
CA ALA A 114 -2.79 -10.59 3.95
C ALA A 114 -2.64 -11.76 2.97
N ALA A 115 -1.71 -12.68 3.27
CA ALA A 115 -1.47 -13.86 2.42
C ALA A 115 -2.59 -14.89 2.52
N THR A 116 -3.27 -14.97 3.68
CA THR A 116 -4.31 -15.96 3.95
C THR A 116 -5.56 -15.34 4.55
N LYS A 117 -6.67 -16.08 4.50
CA LYS A 117 -7.94 -15.71 5.17
C LYS A 117 -7.94 -15.99 6.67
N LYS A 118 -6.90 -16.59 7.22
CA LYS A 118 -6.84 -17.06 8.62
C LYS A 118 -6.36 -16.00 9.60
N THR A 119 -5.49 -15.09 9.17
CA THR A 119 -4.83 -14.13 10.06
C THR A 119 -4.81 -12.73 9.47
N ASP A 120 -4.78 -11.74 10.37
CA ASP A 120 -4.51 -10.35 9.99
C ASP A 120 -3.05 -10.20 9.55
N PHE A 121 -2.82 -9.20 8.72
CA PHE A 121 -1.49 -8.77 8.29
C PHE A 121 -1.34 -7.29 8.55
N ALA A 122 -0.20 -6.86 9.10
CA ALA A 122 0.06 -5.44 9.32
C ALA A 122 1.49 -5.06 8.93
N HIS A 123 1.63 -3.84 8.44
CA HIS A 123 2.91 -3.23 8.11
C HIS A 123 2.93 -1.73 8.39
N ILE A 124 4.13 -1.18 8.53
CA ILE A 124 4.39 0.24 8.36
C ILE A 124 4.58 0.49 6.87
N ALA A 125 3.94 1.52 6.33
CA ALA A 125 4.19 2.02 4.99
C ALA A 125 4.83 3.41 5.07
N ILE A 126 6.02 3.57 4.50
CA ILE A 126 6.72 4.85 4.37
C ILE A 126 6.66 5.26 2.91
N ASN A 127 5.89 6.29 2.61
CA ASN A 127 5.74 6.84 1.26
C ASN A 127 6.64 8.06 1.12
N SER A 128 7.72 7.92 0.37
CA SER A 128 8.64 9.01 0.10
C SER A 128 8.05 10.03 -0.88
N PHE A 129 8.33 11.29 -0.66
CA PHE A 129 7.92 12.34 -1.60
C PHE A 129 8.69 12.21 -2.93
N PRO A 130 8.03 12.37 -4.08
CA PRO A 130 8.72 12.32 -5.38
C PRO A 130 9.70 13.47 -5.58
N LYS A 131 9.45 14.59 -4.90
CA LYS A 131 10.29 15.79 -4.83
C LYS A 131 10.13 16.45 -3.46
N ASN A 132 11.09 17.28 -3.06
CA ASN A 132 10.99 18.04 -1.82
C ASN A 132 9.67 18.82 -1.74
N ASN A 133 8.97 18.67 -0.62
CA ASN A 133 7.68 19.32 -0.32
C ASN A 133 6.53 18.97 -1.30
N VAL A 134 6.66 17.94 -2.13
CA VAL A 134 5.59 17.47 -3.02
C VAL A 134 5.08 16.14 -2.50
N GLU A 135 3.89 16.14 -1.90
CA GLU A 135 3.29 14.91 -1.37
C GLU A 135 3.11 13.83 -2.46
N PRO A 136 3.30 12.55 -2.12
CA PRO A 136 3.06 11.48 -3.06
C PRO A 136 1.58 11.36 -3.40
N THR A 137 1.29 11.09 -4.67
CA THR A 137 -0.04 10.75 -5.15
C THR A 137 -0.12 9.25 -5.43
N THR A 138 -1.31 8.67 -5.29
CA THR A 138 -1.57 7.25 -5.57
C THR A 138 -2.65 7.13 -6.63
N LYS A 139 -2.43 6.27 -7.61
CA LYS A 139 -3.44 5.91 -8.62
C LYS A 139 -3.91 4.49 -8.37
N TRP A 140 -5.22 4.32 -8.22
CA TRP A 140 -5.89 3.08 -7.87
C TRP A 140 -6.69 2.54 -9.05
N TYR A 141 -6.77 1.22 -9.17
CA TYR A 141 -7.44 0.55 -10.28
C TYR A 141 -8.27 -0.65 -9.82
N GLU A 142 -9.43 -0.80 -10.46
CA GLU A 142 -10.17 -2.06 -10.43
C GLU A 142 -9.58 -3.03 -11.44
N SER A 143 -9.45 -4.30 -11.07
CA SER A 143 -8.83 -5.32 -11.91
C SER A 143 -9.32 -6.72 -11.54
N ASP A 144 -9.06 -7.69 -12.40
CA ASP A 144 -9.21 -9.11 -12.09
C ASP A 144 -7.99 -9.71 -11.36
N PHE A 145 -6.99 -8.87 -11.02
CA PHE A 145 -5.70 -9.24 -10.42
C PHE A 145 -4.84 -10.23 -11.23
N GLN A 146 -5.24 -10.54 -12.45
CA GLN A 146 -4.58 -11.54 -13.30
C GLN A 146 -4.16 -10.98 -14.66
N THR A 147 -5.11 -10.46 -15.41
CA THR A 147 -4.92 -10.16 -16.83
C THR A 147 -5.23 -8.73 -17.23
N LYS A 148 -6.14 -8.06 -16.54
CA LYS A 148 -6.61 -6.73 -16.97
C LYS A 148 -7.03 -5.82 -15.83
N VAL A 149 -6.79 -4.54 -16.05
CA VAL A 149 -7.41 -3.42 -15.36
C VAL A 149 -8.65 -2.99 -16.13
N THR A 150 -9.76 -2.83 -15.44
CA THR A 150 -11.05 -2.47 -16.03
C THR A 150 -11.42 -1.01 -15.83
N GLN A 151 -10.94 -0.39 -14.76
CA GLN A 151 -11.33 0.96 -14.38
C GLN A 151 -10.28 1.62 -13.49
N ARG A 152 -10.10 2.93 -13.65
CA ARG A 152 -9.41 3.77 -12.66
C ARG A 152 -10.38 4.16 -11.55
N LEU A 153 -10.00 3.92 -10.30
CA LEU A 153 -10.77 4.34 -9.13
C LEU A 153 -10.48 5.80 -8.76
N LYS A 154 -11.50 6.51 -8.35
CA LYS A 154 -11.42 7.91 -7.87
C LYS A 154 -11.26 7.97 -6.36
#